data_80f0489987f56c774aa4a5ea78e1bf2b
#
_entry.id   80f0489987f56c774aa4a5ea78e1bf2b
#
_cell.length_a   1.000
_cell.length_b   1.000
_cell.length_c   1.000
_cell.angle_alpha   90.00
_cell.angle_beta   90.00
_cell.angle_gamma   90.00
#
_symmetry.space_group_name_H-M   'P 1'
#
loop_
_entity.id
_entity.type
_entity.pdbx_description
1 polymer ?
#
loop_
_entity_poly.entity_id
_entity_poly.type
_entity_poly.pdbx_seq_one_letter_code
_entity_poly.pdbx_strand_id
1 'polypeptide(L)'
;MSQTKSTKVLNVQQLSKDKVLLEIEIAADRVKKAIDGAYREVVSKVNIPGFRRGKAPRSIIEMRFGKEYFYEEAQKELLTPAYIEALNAQNIRPIGSELKDVFIEEGKPLVFKIEIQKEPVFDITGYTGIPLTGGPIAVEEAEIDSKIEDLRNRHAKLEVVTDRAAANGDFVIIDYQGYINEEKSDGIKGSDVMFELGAKKAITGFEEGIVGMQIGEEKDLFLKFPEDYHSKDYAGKEVRFHIKLKEIKLRTLPEANDDLARMLGEFNTLPELREDIRKRLIESKTEHQKGHYREQICNFLLEKNPQVEAPEAMIEKELDRIIKNYEIEFMYRRMNFEHYLQATGQTVDDFRNRHMDDAKRNVK
;
A
#
# COMPACT_ATOMS: atom_id res chain seq x y z
N MET A 1 -23.57 14.23 -44.69
CA MET A 1 -23.38 15.55 -44.04
C MET A 1 -22.05 15.51 -43.31
N SER A 2 -21.05 16.26 -43.85
CA SER A 2 -19.72 16.35 -43.28
C SER A 2 -19.82 16.99 -41.90
N GLN A 3 -19.52 16.23 -40.84
CA GLN A 3 -19.31 16.79 -39.51
C GLN A 3 -18.09 17.67 -39.59
N THR A 4 -18.30 18.99 -39.65
CA THR A 4 -17.26 19.99 -39.50
C THR A 4 -16.57 19.70 -38.15
N LYS A 5 -15.33 19.22 -38.18
CA LYS A 5 -14.56 18.96 -36.93
C LYS A 5 -14.53 20.27 -36.17
N SER A 6 -15.19 20.32 -35.04
CA SER A 6 -15.34 21.51 -34.21
C SER A 6 -14.03 21.95 -33.53
N THR A 7 -13.03 21.09 -33.57
CA THR A 7 -11.66 21.29 -33.05
C THR A 7 -10.67 21.10 -34.19
N LYS A 8 -9.72 22.01 -34.32
CA LYS A 8 -8.65 21.99 -35.33
C LYS A 8 -7.29 22.18 -34.67
N VAL A 9 -6.33 21.33 -35.01
CA VAL A 9 -4.93 21.56 -34.67
C VAL A 9 -4.34 22.51 -35.67
N LEU A 10 -3.94 23.69 -35.21
CA LEU A 10 -3.36 24.74 -36.06
C LEU A 10 -1.87 24.49 -36.31
N ASN A 11 -1.16 24.09 -35.27
CA ASN A 11 0.27 23.89 -35.32
C ASN A 11 0.70 22.72 -34.40
N VAL A 12 1.75 22.01 -34.83
CA VAL A 12 2.42 20.95 -34.08
C VAL A 12 3.91 21.29 -34.12
N GLN A 13 4.43 21.81 -33.02
CA GLN A 13 5.84 22.17 -32.92
C GLN A 13 6.56 21.13 -32.04
N GLN A 14 7.57 20.45 -32.59
CA GLN A 14 8.43 19.56 -31.82
C GLN A 14 9.40 20.42 -30.99
N LEU A 15 9.36 20.31 -29.65
CA LEU A 15 10.25 21.03 -28.74
C LEU A 15 11.50 20.20 -28.41
N SER A 16 11.31 18.90 -28.20
CA SER A 16 12.38 17.91 -27.98
C SER A 16 11.96 16.55 -28.52
N LYS A 17 12.77 15.52 -28.33
CA LYS A 17 12.46 14.14 -28.78
C LYS A 17 11.11 13.66 -28.23
N ASP A 18 10.78 14.02 -27.01
CA ASP A 18 9.63 13.55 -26.23
C ASP A 18 8.62 14.66 -25.90
N LYS A 19 8.86 15.94 -26.29
CA LYS A 19 7.97 17.07 -26.03
C LYS A 19 7.47 17.72 -27.29
N VAL A 20 6.17 17.99 -27.38
CA VAL A 20 5.52 18.72 -28.46
C VAL A 20 4.64 19.83 -27.90
N LEU A 21 4.59 20.97 -28.61
CA LEU A 21 3.64 22.02 -28.36
C LEU A 21 2.53 21.93 -29.42
N LEU A 22 1.30 21.73 -28.96
CA LEU A 22 0.12 21.81 -29.84
C LEU A 22 -0.55 23.19 -29.71
N GLU A 23 -0.91 23.78 -30.82
CA GLU A 23 -1.79 24.94 -30.90
C GLU A 23 -3.14 24.46 -31.44
N ILE A 24 -4.19 24.63 -30.64
CA ILE A 24 -5.51 24.04 -30.90
C ILE A 24 -6.54 25.13 -30.95
N GLU A 25 -7.36 25.11 -32.00
CA GLU A 25 -8.48 26.04 -32.22
C GLU A 25 -9.81 25.32 -32.02
N ILE A 26 -10.70 25.95 -31.25
CA ILE A 26 -12.09 25.53 -31.07
C ILE A 26 -12.97 26.55 -31.81
N ALA A 27 -13.87 26.07 -32.67
CA ALA A 27 -14.72 26.91 -33.49
C ALA A 27 -15.59 27.86 -32.64
N ALA A 28 -15.75 29.09 -33.13
CA ALA A 28 -16.50 30.16 -32.45
C ALA A 28 -17.93 29.76 -32.03
N ASP A 29 -18.62 28.98 -32.85
CA ASP A 29 -19.96 28.47 -32.51
C ASP A 29 -19.98 27.57 -31.27
N ARG A 30 -18.95 26.74 -31.06
CA ARG A 30 -18.80 25.92 -29.89
C ARG A 30 -18.46 26.77 -28.65
N VAL A 31 -17.58 27.76 -28.83
CA VAL A 31 -17.24 28.72 -27.76
C VAL A 31 -18.47 29.49 -27.31
N LYS A 32 -19.26 30.01 -28.25
CA LYS A 32 -20.52 30.71 -27.93
C LYS A 32 -21.49 29.82 -27.15
N LYS A 33 -21.69 28.59 -27.59
CA LYS A 33 -22.57 27.63 -26.89
C LYS A 33 -22.12 27.36 -25.45
N ALA A 34 -20.80 27.20 -25.21
CA ALA A 34 -20.25 27.00 -23.88
C ALA A 34 -20.42 28.24 -22.99
N ILE A 35 -20.14 29.43 -23.51
CA ILE A 35 -20.37 30.67 -22.76
C ILE A 35 -21.86 30.82 -22.40
N ASP A 36 -22.77 30.57 -23.36
CA ASP A 36 -24.22 30.59 -23.11
C ASP A 36 -24.67 29.51 -22.13
N GLY A 37 -23.98 28.37 -22.13
CA GLY A 37 -24.16 27.30 -21.16
C GLY A 37 -23.78 27.74 -19.76
N ALA A 38 -22.57 28.29 -19.58
CA ALA A 38 -22.07 28.83 -18.32
C ALA A 38 -23.02 29.89 -17.74
N TYR A 39 -23.54 30.80 -18.59
CA TYR A 39 -24.56 31.75 -18.15
C TYR A 39 -25.80 31.10 -17.62
N ARG A 40 -26.38 30.10 -18.30
CA ARG A 40 -27.59 29.40 -17.88
C ARG A 40 -27.34 28.65 -16.53
N GLU A 41 -26.22 28.09 -16.40
CA GLU A 41 -25.84 27.38 -15.18
C GLU A 41 -25.76 28.34 -13.98
N VAL A 42 -25.03 29.43 -14.11
CA VAL A 42 -24.88 30.45 -13.05
C VAL A 42 -26.22 31.07 -12.68
N VAL A 43 -27.02 31.50 -13.68
CA VAL A 43 -28.35 32.06 -13.44
C VAL A 43 -29.26 31.11 -12.68
N SER A 44 -29.13 29.81 -12.93
CA SER A 44 -29.91 28.77 -12.22
C SER A 44 -29.50 28.58 -10.77
N LYS A 45 -28.24 28.83 -10.45
CA LYS A 45 -27.64 28.59 -9.11
C LYS A 45 -27.70 29.81 -8.17
N VAL A 46 -27.61 31.03 -8.73
CA VAL A 46 -27.53 32.25 -7.94
C VAL A 46 -28.87 32.92 -7.70
N ASN A 47 -29.01 33.58 -6.55
CA ASN A 47 -30.15 34.41 -6.23
C ASN A 47 -29.80 35.91 -6.50
N ILE A 48 -30.44 36.53 -7.46
CA ILE A 48 -30.23 37.92 -7.82
C ILE A 48 -31.40 38.74 -7.28
N PRO A 49 -31.18 39.73 -6.39
CA PRO A 49 -32.24 40.60 -5.87
C PRO A 49 -33.02 41.28 -7.01
N GLY A 50 -34.33 41.23 -6.95
CA GLY A 50 -35.21 41.78 -7.96
C GLY A 50 -35.56 40.85 -9.14
N PHE A 51 -34.98 39.65 -9.20
CA PHE A 51 -35.28 38.67 -10.24
C PHE A 51 -35.63 37.32 -9.68
N ARG A 52 -36.59 36.65 -10.33
CA ARG A 52 -36.87 35.23 -10.02
C ARG A 52 -35.66 34.40 -10.41
N ARG A 53 -35.29 33.40 -9.56
CA ARG A 53 -34.19 32.46 -9.81
C ARG A 53 -34.28 31.87 -11.24
N GLY A 54 -33.18 31.95 -11.97
CA GLY A 54 -33.09 31.49 -13.36
C GLY A 54 -33.62 32.49 -14.41
N LYS A 55 -34.03 33.72 -14.05
CA LYS A 55 -34.64 34.71 -14.95
C LYS A 55 -33.93 36.05 -15.00
N ALA A 56 -32.79 36.20 -14.34
CA ALA A 56 -32.01 37.42 -14.41
C ALA A 56 -31.41 37.60 -15.82
N PRO A 57 -31.49 38.82 -16.43
CA PRO A 57 -30.86 39.10 -17.74
C PRO A 57 -29.35 38.96 -17.69
N ARG A 58 -28.75 38.60 -18.83
CA ARG A 58 -27.30 38.39 -18.96
C ARG A 58 -26.50 39.62 -18.50
N SER A 59 -26.92 40.84 -18.88
CA SER A 59 -26.24 42.09 -18.50
C SER A 59 -26.16 42.29 -16.97
N ILE A 60 -27.15 41.89 -16.22
CA ILE A 60 -27.15 42.00 -14.77
C ILE A 60 -26.18 40.98 -14.14
N ILE A 61 -26.12 39.81 -14.72
CA ILE A 61 -25.20 38.76 -14.28
C ILE A 61 -23.75 39.14 -14.57
N GLU A 62 -23.46 39.65 -15.77
CA GLU A 62 -22.13 40.15 -16.16
C GLU A 62 -21.67 41.32 -15.28
N MET A 63 -22.58 42.26 -14.94
CA MET A 63 -22.26 43.37 -14.04
C MET A 63 -21.83 42.87 -12.64
N ARG A 64 -22.39 41.73 -12.20
CA ARG A 64 -22.15 41.19 -10.84
C ARG A 64 -20.95 40.28 -10.76
N PHE A 65 -20.70 39.44 -11.75
CA PHE A 65 -19.67 38.39 -11.73
C PHE A 65 -18.48 38.71 -12.65
N GLY A 66 -18.60 39.69 -13.55
CA GLY A 66 -17.65 39.93 -14.62
C GLY A 66 -17.86 38.97 -15.79
N LYS A 67 -17.37 39.35 -16.98
CA LYS A 67 -17.40 38.46 -18.17
C LYS A 67 -16.39 37.33 -18.06
N GLU A 68 -15.26 37.61 -17.42
CA GLU A 68 -14.13 36.70 -17.21
C GLU A 68 -14.56 35.41 -16.53
N TYR A 69 -15.44 35.49 -15.54
CA TYR A 69 -15.99 34.33 -14.82
C TYR A 69 -16.64 33.32 -15.77
N PHE A 70 -17.41 33.81 -16.75
CA PHE A 70 -18.09 32.92 -17.72
C PHE A 70 -17.12 32.37 -18.74
N TYR A 71 -16.05 33.08 -19.04
CA TYR A 71 -14.98 32.60 -19.90
C TYR A 71 -14.20 31.48 -19.23
N GLU A 72 -13.91 31.61 -17.94
CA GLU A 72 -13.26 30.53 -17.15
C GLU A 72 -14.12 29.26 -17.09
N GLU A 73 -15.43 29.41 -16.83
CA GLU A 73 -16.35 28.27 -16.81
C GLU A 73 -16.47 27.62 -18.19
N ALA A 74 -16.58 28.39 -19.25
CA ALA A 74 -16.60 27.91 -20.63
C ALA A 74 -15.28 27.20 -21.01
N GLN A 75 -14.13 27.70 -20.55
CA GLN A 75 -12.82 27.05 -20.75
C GLN A 75 -12.79 25.66 -20.10
N LYS A 76 -13.26 25.51 -18.86
CA LYS A 76 -13.32 24.21 -18.17
C LYS A 76 -14.12 23.16 -18.97
N GLU A 77 -15.21 23.59 -19.61
CA GLU A 77 -16.03 22.70 -20.44
C GLU A 77 -15.35 22.37 -21.79
N LEU A 78 -14.63 23.32 -22.38
CA LEU A 78 -14.14 23.23 -23.76
C LEU A 78 -12.77 22.57 -23.87
N LEU A 79 -11.83 22.87 -22.96
CA LEU A 79 -10.42 22.52 -23.12
C LEU A 79 -10.18 21.01 -23.12
N THR A 80 -10.76 20.29 -22.15
CA THR A 80 -10.53 18.84 -22.01
C THR A 80 -11.02 18.05 -23.22
N PRO A 81 -12.25 18.23 -23.72
CA PRO A 81 -12.69 17.52 -24.92
C PRO A 81 -11.87 17.87 -26.16
N ALA A 82 -11.53 19.15 -26.36
CA ALA A 82 -10.73 19.58 -27.51
C ALA A 82 -9.30 19.01 -27.46
N TYR A 83 -8.71 18.95 -26.29
CA TYR A 83 -7.42 18.31 -26.06
C TYR A 83 -7.45 16.83 -26.44
N ILE A 84 -8.45 16.08 -25.97
CA ILE A 84 -8.61 14.65 -26.31
C ILE A 84 -8.81 14.46 -27.81
N GLU A 85 -9.64 15.30 -28.45
CA GLU A 85 -9.84 15.29 -29.91
C GLU A 85 -8.52 15.52 -30.67
N ALA A 86 -7.70 16.47 -30.19
CA ALA A 86 -6.40 16.79 -30.80
C ALA A 86 -5.37 15.66 -30.62
N LEU A 87 -5.29 15.05 -29.44
CA LEU A 87 -4.43 13.89 -29.17
C LEU A 87 -4.74 12.73 -30.09
N ASN A 88 -6.04 12.40 -30.22
CA ASN A 88 -6.50 11.31 -31.10
C ASN A 88 -6.18 11.61 -32.57
N ALA A 89 -6.37 12.88 -33.01
CA ALA A 89 -6.07 13.28 -34.39
C ALA A 89 -4.58 13.19 -34.72
N GLN A 90 -3.69 13.41 -33.75
CA GLN A 90 -2.24 13.36 -33.90
C GLN A 90 -1.62 12.02 -33.49
N ASN A 91 -2.43 11.07 -33.00
CA ASN A 91 -1.98 9.79 -32.46
C ASN A 91 -0.89 9.93 -31.38
N ILE A 92 -1.06 10.93 -30.50
CA ILE A 92 -0.14 11.23 -29.40
C ILE A 92 -0.62 10.53 -28.13
N ARG A 93 0.27 9.78 -27.47
CA ARG A 93 0.06 9.23 -26.14
C ARG A 93 0.76 10.12 -25.10
N PRO A 94 0.01 10.91 -24.32
CA PRO A 94 0.60 11.83 -23.36
C PRO A 94 0.94 11.10 -22.05
N ILE A 95 2.11 11.40 -21.49
CA ILE A 95 2.48 11.04 -20.11
C ILE A 95 2.32 12.23 -19.16
N GLY A 96 2.39 13.46 -19.70
CA GLY A 96 2.14 14.71 -19.00
C GLY A 96 1.71 15.79 -19.99
N SER A 97 1.03 16.82 -19.49
CA SER A 97 0.67 17.98 -20.30
C SER A 97 0.60 19.23 -19.43
N GLU A 98 0.98 20.36 -20.00
CA GLU A 98 0.96 21.66 -19.35
C GLU A 98 0.31 22.69 -20.27
N LEU A 99 -0.75 23.33 -19.78
CA LEU A 99 -1.41 24.41 -20.51
C LEU A 99 -0.55 25.67 -20.41
N LYS A 100 -0.14 26.23 -21.57
CA LYS A 100 0.73 27.41 -21.60
C LYS A 100 -0.07 28.68 -21.79
N ASP A 101 -0.91 28.75 -22.82
CA ASP A 101 -1.68 29.94 -23.17
C ASP A 101 -3.12 29.56 -23.51
N VAL A 102 -4.08 30.38 -23.10
CA VAL A 102 -5.48 30.29 -23.53
C VAL A 102 -5.98 31.67 -23.89
N PHE A 103 -6.52 31.81 -25.10
CA PHE A 103 -7.17 33.03 -25.53
C PHE A 103 -8.63 32.77 -25.87
N ILE A 104 -9.54 33.34 -25.10
CA ILE A 104 -10.98 33.26 -25.30
C ILE A 104 -11.62 34.64 -25.41
N GLU A 105 -12.40 34.82 -26.44
CA GLU A 105 -13.20 36.04 -26.66
C GLU A 105 -14.53 35.66 -27.31
N GLU A 106 -15.62 36.30 -26.88
CA GLU A 106 -16.94 36.02 -27.41
C GLU A 106 -17.03 36.37 -28.92
N GLY A 107 -17.57 35.45 -29.71
CA GLY A 107 -17.70 35.58 -31.14
C GLY A 107 -16.44 35.26 -31.95
N LYS A 108 -15.33 34.92 -31.25
CA LYS A 108 -14.09 34.45 -31.88
C LYS A 108 -13.83 32.99 -31.56
N PRO A 109 -13.04 32.25 -32.37
CA PRO A 109 -12.53 30.95 -31.99
C PRO A 109 -11.68 31.03 -30.71
N LEU A 110 -11.74 30.02 -29.87
CA LEU A 110 -10.81 29.85 -28.74
C LEU A 110 -9.55 29.19 -29.26
N VAL A 111 -8.41 29.78 -28.98
CA VAL A 111 -7.10 29.20 -29.30
C VAL A 111 -6.34 28.98 -28.02
N PHE A 112 -5.77 27.78 -27.85
CA PHE A 112 -4.91 27.45 -26.71
C PHE A 112 -3.68 26.71 -27.15
N LYS A 113 -2.60 26.88 -26.35
CA LYS A 113 -1.34 26.17 -26.52
C LYS A 113 -1.11 25.24 -25.36
N ILE A 114 -0.78 24.00 -25.67
CA ILE A 114 -0.52 22.97 -24.67
C ILE A 114 0.79 22.24 -25.00
N GLU A 115 1.70 22.23 -24.03
CA GLU A 115 2.91 21.43 -24.09
C GLU A 115 2.58 20.01 -23.64
N ILE A 116 2.97 19.03 -24.43
CA ILE A 116 2.66 17.62 -24.19
C ILE A 116 3.98 16.86 -24.14
N GLN A 117 4.19 16.14 -23.04
CA GLN A 117 5.25 15.15 -22.96
C GLN A 117 4.69 13.82 -23.46
N LYS A 118 5.32 13.27 -24.50
CA LYS A 118 4.95 12.00 -25.12
C LYS A 118 5.64 10.85 -24.43
N GLU A 119 5.04 9.68 -24.53
CA GLU A 119 5.70 8.43 -24.14
C GLU A 119 7.01 8.28 -24.95
N PRO A 120 8.16 8.12 -24.30
CA PRO A 120 9.42 7.98 -24.99
C PRO A 120 9.49 6.63 -25.73
N VAL A 121 10.08 6.64 -26.91
CA VAL A 121 10.34 5.43 -27.70
C VAL A 121 11.84 5.16 -27.70
N PHE A 122 12.23 3.97 -27.29
CA PHE A 122 13.62 3.53 -27.24
C PHE A 122 13.83 2.29 -28.10
N ASP A 123 14.98 2.23 -28.77
CA ASP A 123 15.48 1.01 -29.39
C ASP A 123 16.25 0.23 -28.31
N ILE A 124 15.61 -0.82 -27.80
CA ILE A 124 16.18 -1.68 -26.77
C ILE A 124 17.01 -2.78 -27.45
N THR A 125 18.24 -2.96 -26.97
CA THR A 125 19.16 -4.00 -27.44
C THR A 125 19.41 -5.05 -26.36
N GLY A 126 19.87 -6.24 -26.78
CA GLY A 126 20.27 -7.30 -25.84
C GLY A 126 19.11 -8.05 -25.18
N TYR A 127 17.90 -7.99 -25.74
CA TYR A 127 16.72 -8.67 -25.19
C TYR A 127 16.63 -10.16 -25.51
N THR A 128 17.62 -10.72 -26.22
CA THR A 128 17.73 -12.14 -26.51
C THR A 128 19.02 -12.73 -25.95
N GLY A 129 18.98 -14.02 -25.56
CA GLY A 129 20.15 -14.69 -25.00
C GLY A 129 20.54 -14.20 -23.59
N ILE A 130 19.61 -13.70 -22.82
CA ILE A 130 19.86 -13.20 -21.46
C ILE A 130 20.24 -14.39 -20.57
N PRO A 131 21.41 -14.37 -19.91
CA PRO A 131 21.81 -15.44 -19.00
C PRO A 131 20.95 -15.37 -17.72
N LEU A 132 20.17 -16.42 -17.48
CA LEU A 132 19.39 -16.55 -16.26
C LEU A 132 20.03 -17.58 -15.33
N THR A 133 20.15 -17.23 -14.07
CA THR A 133 20.64 -18.12 -13.02
C THR A 133 19.48 -18.64 -12.18
N GLY A 134 19.31 -19.95 -12.16
CA GLY A 134 18.28 -20.63 -11.37
C GLY A 134 18.42 -22.15 -11.51
N GLY A 135 18.13 -22.86 -10.44
CA GLY A 135 18.13 -24.34 -10.44
C GLY A 135 16.75 -24.92 -10.75
N PRO A 136 16.65 -26.23 -10.92
CA PRO A 136 15.37 -26.90 -11.03
C PRO A 136 14.56 -26.72 -9.74
N ILE A 137 13.25 -26.56 -9.89
CA ILE A 137 12.36 -26.49 -8.73
C ILE A 137 12.19 -27.91 -8.20
N ALA A 138 12.67 -28.13 -6.99
CA ALA A 138 12.45 -29.34 -6.24
C ALA A 138 11.81 -29.03 -4.89
N VAL A 139 10.98 -29.92 -4.42
CA VAL A 139 10.39 -29.89 -3.07
C VAL A 139 10.88 -31.14 -2.34
N GLU A 140 11.58 -30.92 -1.24
CA GLU A 140 12.08 -31.99 -0.38
C GLU A 140 10.97 -32.46 0.57
N GLU A 141 10.98 -33.75 0.93
CA GLU A 141 10.02 -34.32 1.88
C GLU A 141 10.06 -33.60 3.23
N ALA A 142 11.22 -33.15 3.68
CA ALA A 142 11.38 -32.38 4.89
C ALA A 142 10.59 -31.06 4.89
N GLU A 143 10.42 -30.41 3.73
CA GLU A 143 9.61 -29.20 3.61
C GLU A 143 8.11 -29.52 3.76
N ILE A 144 7.67 -30.66 3.22
CA ILE A 144 6.30 -31.15 3.37
C ILE A 144 6.03 -31.49 4.83
N ASP A 145 6.95 -32.23 5.48
CA ASP A 145 6.85 -32.60 6.89
C ASP A 145 6.80 -31.35 7.78
N SER A 146 7.62 -30.34 7.50
CA SER A 146 7.58 -29.05 8.19
C SER A 146 6.22 -28.37 8.07
N LYS A 147 5.59 -28.39 6.88
CA LYS A 147 4.26 -27.83 6.68
C LYS A 147 3.17 -28.60 7.42
N ILE A 148 3.28 -29.93 7.46
CA ILE A 148 2.37 -30.76 8.26
C ILE A 148 2.52 -30.44 9.74
N GLU A 149 3.75 -30.26 10.24
CA GLU A 149 3.99 -29.88 11.63
C GLU A 149 3.42 -28.49 11.94
N ASP A 150 3.56 -27.50 11.03
CA ASP A 150 2.91 -26.19 11.14
C ASP A 150 1.37 -26.33 11.26
N LEU A 151 0.78 -27.23 10.46
CA LEU A 151 -0.67 -27.48 10.50
C LEU A 151 -1.08 -28.15 11.81
N ARG A 152 -0.32 -29.15 12.29
CA ARG A 152 -0.54 -29.80 13.61
C ARG A 152 -0.50 -28.76 14.73
N ASN A 153 0.50 -27.86 14.68
CA ASN A 153 0.67 -26.81 15.67
C ASN A 153 -0.49 -25.82 15.69
N ARG A 154 -1.05 -25.46 14.52
CA ARG A 154 -2.22 -24.57 14.42
C ARG A 154 -3.51 -25.21 14.92
N HIS A 155 -3.61 -26.53 14.83
CA HIS A 155 -4.79 -27.30 15.24
C HIS A 155 -4.58 -28.04 16.56
N ALA A 156 -3.54 -27.68 17.32
CA ALA A 156 -3.30 -28.19 18.65
C ALA A 156 -4.49 -27.90 19.57
N LYS A 157 -4.86 -28.88 20.37
CA LYS A 157 -5.87 -28.74 21.44
C LYS A 157 -5.20 -28.40 22.74
N LEU A 158 -5.83 -27.58 23.55
CA LEU A 158 -5.40 -27.29 24.92
C LEU A 158 -6.34 -28.02 25.87
N GLU A 159 -5.81 -29.04 26.57
CA GLU A 159 -6.55 -29.82 27.54
C GLU A 159 -6.15 -29.42 28.95
N VAL A 160 -7.13 -29.19 29.82
CA VAL A 160 -6.87 -28.80 31.22
C VAL A 160 -6.29 -29.98 31.96
N VAL A 161 -5.18 -29.75 32.64
CA VAL A 161 -4.48 -30.73 33.49
C VAL A 161 -4.63 -30.32 34.93
N THR A 162 -5.17 -31.20 35.76
CA THR A 162 -5.46 -30.92 37.19
C THR A 162 -4.72 -31.85 38.17
N ASP A 163 -4.04 -32.85 37.63
CA ASP A 163 -3.48 -33.96 38.42
C ASP A 163 -1.96 -33.85 38.66
N ARG A 164 -1.31 -32.84 38.10
CA ARG A 164 0.14 -32.61 38.24
C ARG A 164 0.50 -31.14 38.30
N ALA A 165 1.74 -30.87 38.72
CA ALA A 165 2.33 -29.53 38.66
C ALA A 165 2.66 -29.10 37.22
N ALA A 166 2.82 -27.81 37.02
CA ALA A 166 3.20 -27.19 35.74
C ALA A 166 4.60 -27.63 35.29
N ALA A 167 4.73 -27.99 34.04
CA ALA A 167 5.97 -28.45 33.42
C ALA A 167 6.31 -27.62 32.16
N ASN A 168 7.56 -27.68 31.70
CA ASN A 168 7.95 -27.09 30.44
C ASN A 168 7.11 -27.64 29.27
N GLY A 169 6.64 -26.76 28.38
CA GLY A 169 5.75 -27.11 27.28
C GLY A 169 4.26 -26.98 27.62
N ASP A 170 3.89 -26.79 28.88
CA ASP A 170 2.51 -26.51 29.27
C ASP A 170 2.15 -25.03 28.98
N PHE A 171 0.88 -24.81 28.64
CA PHE A 171 0.29 -23.50 28.69
C PHE A 171 -0.31 -23.24 30.06
N VAL A 172 0.06 -22.14 30.68
CA VAL A 172 -0.46 -21.76 31.99
C VAL A 172 -1.28 -20.50 31.90
N ILE A 173 -2.31 -20.41 32.74
CA ILE A 173 -3.06 -19.18 32.96
C ILE A 173 -2.73 -18.68 34.35
N ILE A 174 -2.20 -17.47 34.43
CA ILE A 174 -1.79 -16.86 35.69
C ILE A 174 -2.39 -15.48 35.90
N ASP A 175 -2.50 -15.09 37.15
CA ASP A 175 -2.54 -13.69 37.56
C ASP A 175 -1.16 -13.33 38.10
N TYR A 176 -0.68 -12.14 37.79
CA TYR A 176 0.57 -11.63 38.36
C TYR A 176 0.50 -10.14 38.69
N GLN A 177 1.24 -9.75 39.70
CA GLN A 177 1.44 -8.36 40.10
C GLN A 177 2.93 -8.12 40.39
N GLY A 178 3.52 -7.15 39.68
CA GLY A 178 4.90 -6.74 39.93
C GLY A 178 4.98 -5.63 40.99
N TYR A 179 6.02 -5.71 41.82
CA TYR A 179 6.38 -4.73 42.83
C TYR A 179 7.84 -4.27 42.60
N ILE A 180 8.04 -2.96 42.56
CA ILE A 180 9.38 -2.36 42.48
C ILE A 180 9.56 -1.56 43.79
N ASN A 181 10.64 -1.81 44.52
CA ASN A 181 10.88 -1.21 45.85
C ASN A 181 9.68 -1.37 46.81
N GLU A 182 9.03 -2.56 46.79
CA GLU A 182 7.84 -2.91 47.57
C GLU A 182 6.56 -2.09 47.20
N GLU A 183 6.61 -1.24 46.21
CA GLU A 183 5.43 -0.53 45.67
C GLU A 183 4.82 -1.27 44.47
N LYS A 184 3.49 -1.34 44.44
CA LYS A 184 2.76 -1.93 43.31
C LYS A 184 3.01 -1.13 42.04
N SER A 185 3.39 -1.81 40.97
CA SER A 185 3.50 -1.21 39.64
C SER A 185 2.26 -1.53 38.81
N ASP A 186 1.50 -0.51 38.44
CA ASP A 186 0.34 -0.67 37.58
C ASP A 186 0.70 -1.05 36.13
N GLY A 187 1.93 -0.80 35.70
CA GLY A 187 2.45 -1.21 34.39
C GLY A 187 2.93 -2.66 34.35
N ILE A 188 3.01 -3.36 35.50
CA ILE A 188 3.50 -4.74 35.60
C ILE A 188 2.44 -5.59 36.30
N LYS A 189 1.28 -5.75 35.67
CA LYS A 189 0.20 -6.61 36.17
C LYS A 189 -0.50 -7.30 35.01
N GLY A 190 -1.02 -8.47 35.27
CA GLY A 190 -1.86 -9.20 34.34
C GLY A 190 -2.83 -10.10 35.07
N SER A 191 -4.02 -10.24 34.54
CA SER A 191 -5.01 -11.21 34.99
C SER A 191 -5.41 -12.10 33.85
N ASP A 192 -5.56 -13.40 34.12
CA ASP A 192 -5.88 -14.43 33.12
C ASP A 192 -4.89 -14.46 31.94
N VAL A 193 -3.61 -14.19 32.22
CA VAL A 193 -2.58 -14.18 31.19
C VAL A 193 -2.15 -15.61 30.88
N MET A 194 -2.32 -16.00 29.62
CA MET A 194 -1.91 -17.32 29.13
C MET A 194 -0.57 -17.24 28.39
N PHE A 195 0.36 -18.11 28.70
CA PHE A 195 1.62 -18.27 27.97
C PHE A 195 2.18 -19.69 28.11
N GLU A 196 3.10 -20.05 27.23
CA GLU A 196 3.75 -21.34 27.15
C GLU A 196 5.03 -21.34 27.98
N LEU A 197 5.16 -22.27 28.92
CA LEU A 197 6.36 -22.45 29.74
C LEU A 197 7.50 -23.04 28.89
N GLY A 198 8.68 -22.45 28.99
CA GLY A 198 9.87 -22.87 28.23
C GLY A 198 9.99 -22.20 26.86
N ALA A 199 9.04 -21.33 26.44
CA ALA A 199 9.09 -20.59 25.20
C ALA A 199 10.09 -19.41 25.23
N LYS A 200 10.64 -19.08 26.41
CA LYS A 200 11.58 -17.98 26.64
C LYS A 200 11.07 -16.61 26.17
N LYS A 201 9.77 -16.38 26.30
CA LYS A 201 9.10 -15.12 25.94
C LYS A 201 9.02 -14.13 27.11
N ALA A 202 9.14 -14.62 28.34
CA ALA A 202 9.19 -13.80 29.55
C ALA A 202 10.63 -13.45 29.94
N ILE A 203 10.80 -12.59 30.96
CA ILE A 203 12.12 -12.30 31.52
C ILE A 203 12.72 -13.55 32.16
N THR A 204 14.03 -13.66 32.11
CA THR A 204 14.78 -14.83 32.65
C THR A 204 14.41 -15.09 34.09
N GLY A 205 14.09 -16.35 34.41
CA GLY A 205 13.67 -16.79 35.73
C GLY A 205 12.17 -16.77 35.98
N PHE A 206 11.38 -16.09 35.14
CA PHE A 206 9.93 -16.01 35.32
C PHE A 206 9.24 -17.33 34.98
N GLU A 207 9.53 -17.91 33.83
CA GLU A 207 8.95 -19.18 33.40
C GLU A 207 9.44 -20.34 34.29
N GLU A 208 10.74 -20.34 34.60
CA GLU A 208 11.38 -21.34 35.48
C GLU A 208 10.81 -21.29 36.89
N GLY A 209 10.42 -20.11 37.38
CA GLY A 209 9.81 -19.93 38.68
C GLY A 209 8.40 -20.52 38.79
N ILE A 210 7.69 -20.65 37.67
CA ILE A 210 6.33 -21.24 37.63
C ILE A 210 6.36 -22.75 37.42
N VAL A 211 7.41 -23.26 36.78
CA VAL A 211 7.59 -24.72 36.67
C VAL A 211 7.60 -25.35 38.06
N GLY A 212 6.79 -26.38 38.25
CA GLY A 212 6.61 -27.07 39.52
C GLY A 212 5.47 -26.53 40.39
N MET A 213 4.84 -25.40 40.05
CA MET A 213 3.67 -24.90 40.79
C MET A 213 2.43 -25.73 40.50
N GLN A 214 1.55 -25.83 41.50
CA GLN A 214 0.24 -26.49 41.41
C GLN A 214 -0.86 -25.44 41.14
N ILE A 215 -1.99 -25.89 40.60
CA ILE A 215 -3.16 -25.02 40.38
C ILE A 215 -3.62 -24.46 41.75
N GLY A 216 -3.84 -23.14 41.76
CA GLY A 216 -4.24 -22.38 42.94
C GLY A 216 -3.06 -21.93 43.80
N GLU A 217 -1.83 -22.37 43.53
CA GLU A 217 -0.64 -21.96 44.27
C GLU A 217 -0.27 -20.51 43.96
N GLU A 218 0.18 -19.82 45.02
CA GLU A 218 0.69 -18.45 44.95
C GLU A 218 2.18 -18.44 45.32
N LYS A 219 2.99 -17.68 44.57
CA LYS A 219 4.44 -17.65 44.75
C LYS A 219 5.01 -16.27 44.43
N ASP A 220 5.97 -15.85 45.22
CA ASP A 220 6.75 -14.65 44.95
C ASP A 220 8.05 -15.03 44.24
N LEU A 221 8.30 -14.38 43.10
CA LEU A 221 9.54 -14.49 42.34
C LEU A 221 10.31 -13.17 42.39
N PHE A 222 11.57 -13.26 42.79
CA PHE A 222 12.49 -12.12 42.81
C PHE A 222 13.38 -12.16 41.57
N LEU A 223 13.17 -11.25 40.66
CA LEU A 223 13.80 -11.20 39.33
C LEU A 223 14.39 -9.84 39.04
N LYS A 224 15.25 -9.77 38.02
CA LYS A 224 15.82 -8.51 37.53
C LYS A 224 15.47 -8.34 36.06
N PHE A 225 14.97 -7.16 35.68
CA PHE A 225 14.80 -6.85 34.28
C PHE A 225 16.15 -6.75 33.55
N PRO A 226 16.25 -7.22 32.31
CA PRO A 226 17.43 -7.01 31.47
C PRO A 226 17.77 -5.51 31.31
N GLU A 227 19.05 -5.21 31.12
CA GLU A 227 19.50 -3.81 30.91
C GLU A 227 18.97 -3.22 29.58
N ASP A 228 18.72 -4.07 28.58
CA ASP A 228 18.17 -3.75 27.27
C ASP A 228 16.64 -3.88 27.17
N TYR A 229 15.95 -3.93 28.31
CA TYR A 229 14.50 -4.06 28.32
C TYR A 229 13.83 -2.88 27.60
N HIS A 230 12.79 -3.18 26.80
CA HIS A 230 12.13 -2.18 25.93
C HIS A 230 11.59 -0.96 26.69
N SER A 231 11.23 -1.07 27.97
CA SER A 231 10.82 0.04 28.82
C SER A 231 12.01 0.53 29.65
N LYS A 232 12.47 1.75 29.38
CA LYS A 232 13.55 2.40 30.14
C LYS A 232 13.24 2.58 31.61
N ASP A 233 11.94 2.60 31.97
CA ASP A 233 11.50 2.77 33.36
C ASP A 233 11.73 1.51 34.20
N TYR A 234 11.87 0.35 33.56
CA TYR A 234 12.07 -0.94 34.22
C TYR A 234 13.44 -1.56 33.98
N ALA A 235 14.16 -1.16 32.93
CA ALA A 235 15.47 -1.72 32.58
C ALA A 235 16.43 -1.74 33.79
N GLY A 236 17.04 -2.91 34.04
CA GLY A 236 18.01 -3.13 35.12
C GLY A 236 17.45 -3.13 36.54
N LYS A 237 16.13 -2.88 36.76
CA LYS A 237 15.53 -2.84 38.09
C LYS A 237 15.17 -4.24 38.60
N GLU A 238 15.28 -4.41 39.93
CA GLU A 238 14.78 -5.59 40.61
C GLU A 238 13.26 -5.49 40.77
N VAL A 239 12.58 -6.61 40.59
CA VAL A 239 11.14 -6.73 40.66
C VAL A 239 10.75 -7.99 41.42
N ARG A 240 9.79 -7.85 42.32
CA ARG A 240 9.12 -9.00 42.96
C ARG A 240 7.80 -9.22 42.25
N PHE A 241 7.63 -10.37 41.63
CA PHE A 241 6.37 -10.80 41.04
C PHE A 241 5.61 -11.68 42.04
N HIS A 242 4.43 -11.28 42.42
CA HIS A 242 3.46 -12.14 43.08
C HIS A 242 2.62 -12.82 42.01
N ILE A 243 2.70 -14.11 41.89
CA ILE A 243 2.10 -14.95 40.85
C ILE A 243 1.11 -15.88 41.47
N LYS A 244 -0.08 -16.03 40.86
CA LYS A 244 -1.07 -17.05 41.16
C LYS A 244 -1.31 -17.90 39.92
N LEU A 245 -1.06 -19.22 40.02
CA LEU A 245 -1.34 -20.16 38.94
C LEU A 245 -2.80 -20.60 38.98
N LYS A 246 -3.56 -20.29 37.92
CA LYS A 246 -5.01 -20.56 37.83
C LYS A 246 -5.30 -21.88 37.11
N GLU A 247 -4.66 -22.10 35.96
CA GLU A 247 -4.90 -23.27 35.14
C GLU A 247 -3.59 -23.74 34.50
N ILE A 248 -3.51 -25.05 34.31
CA ILE A 248 -2.46 -25.72 33.52
C ILE A 248 -3.16 -26.36 32.33
N LYS A 249 -2.67 -26.12 31.12
CA LYS A 249 -3.19 -26.74 29.89
C LYS A 249 -2.07 -27.44 29.15
N LEU A 250 -2.27 -28.71 28.88
CA LEU A 250 -1.38 -29.48 28.02
C LEU A 250 -1.74 -29.22 26.56
N ARG A 251 -0.74 -28.92 25.76
CA ARG A 251 -0.89 -28.80 24.32
C ARG A 251 -0.76 -30.17 23.67
N THR A 252 -1.88 -30.70 23.18
CA THR A 252 -1.92 -31.97 22.47
C THR A 252 -1.97 -31.70 20.95
N LEU A 253 -0.93 -32.15 20.24
CA LEU A 253 -0.87 -32.07 18.80
C LEU A 253 -1.67 -33.22 18.17
N PRO A 254 -2.54 -32.94 17.17
CA PRO A 254 -3.17 -34.02 16.43
C PRO A 254 -2.11 -34.89 15.74
N GLU A 255 -2.31 -36.21 15.70
CA GLU A 255 -1.41 -37.10 14.98
C GLU A 255 -1.40 -36.79 13.48
N ALA A 256 -0.23 -36.99 12.84
CA ALA A 256 -0.08 -36.86 11.39
C ALA A 256 -0.66 -38.12 10.69
N ASN A 257 -1.98 -38.20 10.63
CA ASN A 257 -2.73 -39.32 10.05
C ASN A 257 -3.92 -38.84 9.23
N ASP A 258 -4.77 -39.72 8.77
CA ASP A 258 -5.95 -39.39 7.94
C ASP A 258 -6.98 -38.55 8.71
N ASP A 259 -7.00 -38.61 10.04
CA ASP A 259 -7.91 -37.75 10.82
C ASP A 259 -7.49 -36.29 10.76
N LEU A 260 -6.17 -35.98 10.74
CA LEU A 260 -5.67 -34.64 10.48
C LEU A 260 -6.09 -34.16 9.11
N ALA A 261 -5.97 -35.01 8.08
CA ALA A 261 -6.36 -34.65 6.73
C ALA A 261 -7.87 -34.30 6.66
N ARG A 262 -8.73 -35.11 7.28
CA ARG A 262 -10.18 -34.87 7.35
C ARG A 262 -10.53 -33.61 8.16
N MET A 263 -9.80 -33.34 9.23
CA MET A 263 -10.00 -32.16 10.08
C MET A 263 -9.73 -30.86 9.30
N LEU A 264 -8.81 -30.89 8.33
CA LEU A 264 -8.50 -29.76 7.46
C LEU A 264 -9.52 -29.55 6.32
N GLY A 265 -10.49 -30.47 6.15
CA GLY A 265 -11.76 -30.24 5.48
C GLY A 265 -11.87 -30.71 4.03
N GLU A 266 -10.77 -30.87 3.30
CA GLU A 266 -10.83 -31.17 1.86
C GLU A 266 -10.18 -32.50 1.47
N PHE A 267 -9.55 -33.21 2.43
CA PHE A 267 -8.76 -34.41 2.19
C PHE A 267 -9.31 -35.59 2.98
N ASN A 268 -9.28 -36.78 2.40
CA ASN A 268 -9.70 -38.00 3.08
C ASN A 268 -8.52 -38.74 3.71
N THR A 269 -7.33 -38.57 3.15
CA THR A 269 -6.12 -39.28 3.56
C THR A 269 -4.93 -38.35 3.70
N LEU A 270 -3.97 -38.73 4.56
CA LEU A 270 -2.71 -38.03 4.73
C LEU A 270 -1.90 -37.96 3.43
N PRO A 271 -1.81 -38.99 2.57
CA PRO A 271 -1.17 -38.85 1.25
C PRO A 271 -1.77 -37.80 0.35
N GLU A 272 -3.11 -37.63 0.33
CA GLU A 272 -3.77 -36.56 -0.42
C GLU A 272 -3.34 -35.18 0.08
N LEU A 273 -3.32 -34.97 1.39
CA LEU A 273 -2.85 -33.73 2.02
C LEU A 273 -1.39 -33.45 1.66
N ARG A 274 -0.52 -34.45 1.72
CA ARG A 274 0.91 -34.33 1.36
C ARG A 274 1.08 -33.91 -0.10
N GLU A 275 0.30 -34.52 -1.00
CA GLU A 275 0.37 -34.18 -2.43
C GLU A 275 -0.13 -32.75 -2.71
N ASP A 276 -1.18 -32.28 -2.04
CA ASP A 276 -1.63 -30.88 -2.14
C ASP A 276 -0.58 -29.91 -1.61
N ILE A 277 0.02 -30.19 -0.45
CA ILE A 277 1.12 -29.39 0.10
C ILE A 277 2.29 -29.32 -0.90
N ARG A 278 2.69 -30.46 -1.49
CA ARG A 278 3.75 -30.54 -2.49
C ARG A 278 3.43 -29.64 -3.68
N LYS A 279 2.20 -29.73 -4.21
CA LYS A 279 1.74 -28.91 -5.35
C LYS A 279 1.81 -27.42 -5.03
N ARG A 280 1.30 -27.01 -3.88
CA ARG A 280 1.34 -25.59 -3.44
C ARG A 280 2.77 -25.10 -3.23
N LEU A 281 3.67 -25.91 -2.69
CA LEU A 281 5.09 -25.58 -2.58
C LEU A 281 5.76 -25.41 -3.95
N ILE A 282 5.47 -26.30 -4.91
CA ILE A 282 5.96 -26.17 -6.29
C ILE A 282 5.43 -24.90 -6.93
N GLU A 283 4.15 -24.62 -6.81
CA GLU A 283 3.53 -23.39 -7.35
C GLU A 283 4.18 -22.14 -6.73
N SER A 284 4.33 -22.10 -5.41
CA SER A 284 4.96 -20.98 -4.69
C SER A 284 6.42 -20.79 -5.13
N LYS A 285 7.21 -21.85 -5.17
CA LYS A 285 8.62 -21.81 -5.64
C LYS A 285 8.71 -21.39 -7.10
N THR A 286 7.76 -21.82 -7.94
CA THR A 286 7.69 -21.45 -9.36
C THR A 286 7.43 -19.95 -9.52
N GLU A 287 6.47 -19.40 -8.78
CA GLU A 287 6.19 -17.97 -8.87
C GLU A 287 7.35 -17.13 -8.30
N HIS A 288 7.98 -17.59 -7.23
CA HIS A 288 9.18 -16.92 -6.70
C HIS A 288 10.34 -16.93 -7.72
N GLN A 289 10.58 -18.08 -8.37
CA GLN A 289 11.61 -18.19 -9.41
C GLN A 289 11.30 -17.31 -10.64
N LYS A 290 10.03 -17.25 -11.06
CA LYS A 290 9.61 -16.32 -12.13
C LYS A 290 9.86 -14.87 -11.75
N GLY A 291 9.58 -14.49 -10.50
CA GLY A 291 9.88 -13.16 -9.97
C GLY A 291 11.38 -12.85 -10.05
N HIS A 292 12.20 -13.79 -9.62
CA HIS A 292 13.66 -13.67 -9.67
C HIS A 292 14.19 -13.55 -11.13
N TYR A 293 13.65 -14.36 -12.06
CA TYR A 293 13.99 -14.24 -13.46
C TYR A 293 13.59 -12.89 -14.06
N ARG A 294 12.40 -12.37 -13.72
CA ARG A 294 11.99 -11.02 -14.15
C ARG A 294 12.99 -9.96 -13.66
N GLU A 295 13.43 -10.05 -12.41
CA GLU A 295 14.41 -9.13 -11.86
C GLU A 295 15.76 -9.22 -12.57
N GLN A 296 16.27 -10.43 -12.83
CA GLN A 296 17.50 -10.64 -13.60
C GLN A 296 17.40 -10.04 -15.01
N ILE A 297 16.27 -10.27 -15.69
CA ILE A 297 16.02 -9.73 -17.03
C ILE A 297 16.00 -8.20 -17.00
N CYS A 298 15.24 -7.60 -16.07
CA CYS A 298 15.19 -6.14 -15.95
C CYS A 298 16.56 -5.53 -15.67
N ASN A 299 17.32 -6.08 -14.71
CA ASN A 299 18.66 -5.61 -14.41
C ASN A 299 19.60 -5.70 -15.61
N PHE A 300 19.60 -6.85 -16.31
CA PHE A 300 20.42 -7.05 -17.50
C PHE A 300 20.08 -6.03 -18.61
N LEU A 301 18.78 -5.80 -18.85
CA LEU A 301 18.34 -4.85 -19.88
C LEU A 301 18.70 -3.41 -19.51
N LEU A 302 18.56 -3.02 -18.22
CA LEU A 302 18.99 -1.70 -17.75
C LEU A 302 20.48 -1.47 -17.92
N GLU A 303 21.32 -2.48 -17.60
CA GLU A 303 22.77 -2.41 -17.80
C GLU A 303 23.17 -2.30 -19.28
N LYS A 304 22.46 -3.03 -20.17
CA LYS A 304 22.73 -3.01 -21.61
C LYS A 304 22.22 -1.76 -22.32
N ASN A 305 21.27 -1.05 -21.73
CA ASN A 305 20.62 0.11 -22.33
C ASN A 305 20.72 1.37 -21.43
N PRO A 306 21.94 1.83 -21.07
CA PRO A 306 22.12 2.98 -20.17
C PRO A 306 21.56 4.30 -20.74
N GLN A 307 21.34 4.35 -22.07
CA GLN A 307 20.76 5.51 -22.77
C GLN A 307 19.25 5.70 -22.48
N VAL A 308 18.59 4.71 -21.86
CA VAL A 308 17.18 4.82 -21.49
C VAL A 308 17.05 5.71 -20.26
N GLU A 309 16.46 6.88 -20.43
CA GLU A 309 16.17 7.81 -19.35
C GLU A 309 14.68 7.81 -19.04
N ALA A 310 14.35 7.77 -17.75
CA ALA A 310 12.97 7.85 -17.30
C ALA A 310 12.51 9.32 -17.34
N PRO A 311 11.38 9.63 -18.03
CA PRO A 311 10.83 10.98 -18.03
C PRO A 311 10.41 11.42 -16.62
N GLU A 312 10.70 12.67 -16.27
CA GLU A 312 10.42 13.22 -14.95
C GLU A 312 8.94 13.06 -14.55
N ALA A 313 8.00 13.34 -15.48
CA ALA A 313 6.58 13.16 -15.23
C ALA A 313 6.17 11.71 -14.92
N MET A 314 6.92 10.70 -15.40
CA MET A 314 6.68 9.30 -15.06
C MET A 314 7.26 8.97 -13.69
N ILE A 315 8.44 9.52 -13.37
CA ILE A 315 9.07 9.35 -12.05
C ILE A 315 8.16 9.93 -10.97
N GLU A 316 7.62 11.13 -11.16
CA GLU A 316 6.69 11.77 -10.22
C GLU A 316 5.43 10.92 -9.99
N LYS A 317 4.82 10.41 -11.05
CA LYS A 317 3.66 9.51 -10.95
C LYS A 317 4.00 8.21 -10.20
N GLU A 318 5.19 7.68 -10.41
CA GLU A 318 5.64 6.48 -9.71
C GLU A 318 5.89 6.75 -8.22
N LEU A 319 6.47 7.91 -7.88
CA LEU A 319 6.61 8.34 -6.49
C LEU A 319 5.25 8.49 -5.80
N ASP A 320 4.27 9.09 -6.47
CA ASP A 320 2.90 9.18 -5.95
C ASP A 320 2.28 7.79 -5.74
N ARG A 321 2.54 6.83 -6.66
CA ARG A 321 2.09 5.45 -6.52
C ARG A 321 2.75 4.74 -5.33
N ILE A 322 4.05 4.95 -5.14
CA ILE A 322 4.80 4.40 -4.00
C ILE A 322 4.20 4.93 -2.69
N ILE A 323 4.03 6.25 -2.56
CA ILE A 323 3.44 6.87 -1.36
C ILE A 323 2.06 6.28 -1.08
N LYS A 324 1.19 6.22 -2.10
CA LYS A 324 -0.16 5.69 -1.95
C LYS A 324 -0.16 4.23 -1.48
N ASN A 325 0.78 3.40 -1.96
CA ASN A 325 0.91 2.02 -1.50
C ASN A 325 1.29 1.96 -0.01
N TYR A 326 2.21 2.82 0.44
CA TYR A 326 2.56 2.93 1.86
C TYR A 326 1.37 3.40 2.70
N GLU A 327 0.61 4.42 2.25
CA GLU A 327 -0.61 4.87 2.93
C GLU A 327 -1.61 3.72 3.12
N ILE A 328 -1.83 2.92 2.07
CA ILE A 328 -2.70 1.74 2.12
C ILE A 328 -2.16 0.69 3.10
N GLU A 329 -0.86 0.39 3.06
CA GLU A 329 -0.23 -0.56 3.98
C GLU A 329 -0.37 -0.12 5.44
N PHE A 330 -0.11 1.16 5.74
CA PHE A 330 -0.28 1.72 7.09
C PHE A 330 -1.74 1.66 7.54
N MET A 331 -2.69 1.93 6.64
CA MET A 331 -4.13 1.81 6.93
C MET A 331 -4.51 0.37 7.33
N TYR A 332 -4.00 -0.66 6.63
CA TYR A 332 -4.23 -2.06 7.00
C TYR A 332 -3.65 -2.40 8.37
N ARG A 333 -2.56 -1.77 8.77
CA ARG A 333 -1.94 -1.92 10.09
C ARG A 333 -2.60 -1.04 11.16
N ARG A 334 -3.71 -0.34 10.85
CA ARG A 334 -4.41 0.64 11.71
C ARG A 334 -3.49 1.77 12.17
N MET A 335 -2.52 2.13 11.35
CA MET A 335 -1.62 3.26 11.56
C MET A 335 -1.92 4.36 10.55
N ASN A 336 -1.53 5.60 10.88
CA ASN A 336 -1.62 6.73 9.98
C ASN A 336 -0.23 7.07 9.43
N PHE A 337 -0.11 7.22 8.12
CA PHE A 337 1.16 7.52 7.45
C PHE A 337 1.73 8.88 7.89
N GLU A 338 0.89 9.90 8.06
CA GLU A 338 1.32 11.22 8.55
C GLU A 338 1.89 11.13 9.98
N HIS A 339 1.25 10.36 10.87
CA HIS A 339 1.77 10.13 12.22
C HIS A 339 3.12 9.39 12.20
N TYR A 340 3.30 8.45 11.28
CA TYR A 340 4.60 7.78 11.09
C TYR A 340 5.68 8.78 10.68
N LEU A 341 5.41 9.66 9.71
CA LEU A 341 6.35 10.69 9.27
C LEU A 341 6.71 11.63 10.42
N GLN A 342 5.73 12.09 11.19
CA GLN A 342 5.95 12.93 12.38
C GLN A 342 6.80 12.22 13.44
N ALA A 343 6.50 10.96 13.74
CA ALA A 343 7.25 10.16 14.72
C ALA A 343 8.71 9.91 14.31
N THR A 344 8.98 9.85 13.00
CA THR A 344 10.33 9.66 12.45
C THR A 344 11.04 10.98 12.12
N GLY A 345 10.40 12.13 12.34
CA GLY A 345 10.95 13.46 12.02
C GLY A 345 11.15 13.69 10.52
N GLN A 346 10.38 13.02 9.66
CA GLN A 346 10.51 13.10 8.21
C GLN A 346 9.35 13.90 7.60
N THR A 347 9.64 14.59 6.50
CA THR A 347 8.63 15.19 5.63
C THR A 347 8.24 14.22 4.50
N VAL A 348 7.14 14.52 3.80
CA VAL A 348 6.77 13.79 2.57
C VAL A 348 7.87 13.92 1.52
N ASP A 349 8.52 15.08 1.43
CA ASP A 349 9.61 15.32 0.47
C ASP A 349 10.85 14.50 0.81
N ASP A 350 11.21 14.35 2.08
CA ASP A 350 12.30 13.45 2.50
C ASP A 350 11.98 11.99 2.12
N PHE A 351 10.72 11.59 2.28
CA PHE A 351 10.27 10.28 1.89
C PHE A 351 10.33 10.09 0.36
N ARG A 352 9.90 11.09 -0.44
CA ARG A 352 10.01 11.09 -1.90
C ARG A 352 11.46 10.97 -2.34
N ASN A 353 12.35 11.77 -1.75
CA ASN A 353 13.78 11.74 -2.07
C ASN A 353 14.42 10.38 -1.78
N ARG A 354 14.03 9.73 -0.69
CA ARG A 354 14.52 8.37 -0.34
C ARG A 354 14.14 7.33 -1.40
N HIS A 355 12.94 7.44 -1.98
CA HIS A 355 12.43 6.49 -2.98
C HIS A 355 12.65 6.94 -4.43
N MET A 356 13.41 8.02 -4.64
CA MET A 356 13.67 8.58 -5.97
C MET A 356 14.37 7.57 -6.90
N ASP A 357 15.37 6.86 -6.40
CA ASP A 357 16.12 5.88 -7.20
C ASP A 357 15.28 4.63 -7.50
N ASP A 358 14.46 4.19 -6.54
CA ASP A 358 13.49 3.11 -6.76
C ASP A 358 12.47 3.52 -7.83
N ALA A 359 11.93 4.73 -7.77
CA ALA A 359 10.99 5.24 -8.75
C ALA A 359 11.62 5.32 -10.15
N LYS A 360 12.86 5.84 -10.26
CA LYS A 360 13.60 5.87 -11.53
C LYS A 360 13.80 4.48 -12.10
N ARG A 361 14.16 3.50 -11.26
CA ARG A 361 14.35 2.10 -11.67
C ARG A 361 13.03 1.46 -12.13
N ASN A 362 11.94 1.70 -11.41
CA ASN A 362 10.63 1.13 -11.73
C ASN A 362 10.04 1.69 -13.04
N VAL A 363 10.37 2.94 -13.38
CA VAL A 363 9.90 3.60 -14.61
C VAL A 363 10.70 3.14 -15.82
N LYS A 364 11.98 2.87 -15.68
CA LYS A 364 12.85 2.35 -16.75
C LYS A 364 12.52 0.91 -17.13
#